data_2250455e6c2328a7c3911570a3a8925c
#
_entry.id   2250455e6c2328a7c3911570a3a8925c
#
_cell.length_a   1.000
_cell.length_b   1.000
_cell.length_c   1.000
_cell.angle_alpha   90.00
_cell.angle_beta   90.00
_cell.angle_gamma   90.00
#
_symmetry.space_group_name_H-M   'P 1'
#
loop_
_entity.id
_entity.type
_entity.pdbx_description
1 polymer ?
#
loop_
_entity_poly.entity_id
_entity_poly.type
_entity_poly.pdbx_seq_one_letter_code
_entity_poly.pdbx_strand_id
1 'polypeptide(L)'
;MAKLISIFWRDIPAQVIGRIGRTNIKRELPPRLAKAIDRAAMRAGRGSSDAYLADWRRESEEVTGDVEQLVAERAAALESRFPEEFLETVVKAGGLIEKTRSPQK
;
A
#
# COMPACT_ATOMS: atom_id res chain seq x y z
N MET A 1 -2.88 -8.99 22.55
CA MET A 1 -3.38 -7.95 21.66
C MET A 1 -2.79 -8.10 20.28
N ALA A 2 -3.56 -7.79 19.30
CA ALA A 2 -3.14 -7.97 17.91
C ALA A 2 -3.07 -6.63 17.21
N LYS A 3 -2.25 -6.57 16.17
CA LYS A 3 -2.12 -5.37 15.36
C LYS A 3 -2.29 -5.73 13.89
N LEU A 4 -2.87 -4.81 13.15
CA LEU A 4 -2.98 -4.92 11.70
C LEU A 4 -2.16 -3.78 11.11
N ILE A 5 -1.16 -4.14 10.31
CA ILE A 5 -0.21 -3.17 9.78
C ILE A 5 -0.32 -3.18 8.25
N SER A 6 -0.62 -2.02 7.68
CA SER A 6 -0.66 -1.88 6.23
C SER A 6 0.56 -1.09 5.78
N ILE A 7 1.24 -1.56 4.76
CA ILE A 7 2.48 -0.94 4.29
C ILE A 7 2.25 -0.38 2.90
N PHE A 8 2.60 0.89 2.74
CA PHE A 8 2.38 1.64 1.50
C PHE A 8 3.66 2.28 1.03
N TRP A 9 3.79 2.44 -0.27
CA TRP A 9 4.75 3.36 -0.84
C TRP A 9 3.95 4.55 -1.35
N ARG A 10 4.11 5.68 -0.66
CA ARG A 10 3.21 6.82 -0.83
C ARG A 10 1.78 6.35 -0.59
N ASP A 11 0.93 6.35 -1.61
CA ASP A 11 -0.46 5.92 -1.42
C ASP A 11 -0.76 4.55 -2.02
N ILE A 12 0.23 3.88 -2.58
CA ILE A 12 0.05 2.56 -3.18
C ILE A 12 0.35 1.48 -2.15
N PRO A 13 -0.63 0.62 -1.85
CA PRO A 13 -0.41 -0.43 -0.86
C PRO A 13 0.47 -1.55 -1.39
N ALA A 14 1.29 -2.14 -0.52
CA ALA A 14 2.20 -3.21 -0.89
C ALA A 14 1.88 -4.51 -0.17
N GLN A 15 1.60 -4.44 1.11
CA GLN A 15 1.33 -5.67 1.87
C GLN A 15 0.62 -5.35 3.16
N VAL A 16 0.04 -6.38 3.77
CA VAL A 16 -0.63 -6.28 5.06
C VAL A 16 -0.01 -7.31 5.99
N ILE A 17 0.26 -6.92 7.22
CA ILE A 17 0.84 -7.80 8.22
C ILE A 17 -0.06 -7.82 9.43
N GLY A 18 -0.41 -9.03 9.89
CA GLY A 18 -1.10 -9.18 11.15
C GLY A 18 -0.11 -9.67 12.18
N ARG A 19 -0.09 -9.04 13.33
CA ARG A 19 0.83 -9.43 14.40
C ARG A 19 0.05 -9.87 15.63
N ILE A 20 0.36 -11.08 16.08
CA ILE A 20 -0.22 -11.61 17.31
C ILE A 20 0.96 -12.06 18.17
N GLY A 21 1.25 -11.31 19.26
CA GLY A 21 2.40 -11.64 20.07
C GLY A 21 3.66 -11.61 19.24
N ARG A 22 4.31 -12.76 19.07
CA ARG A 22 5.53 -12.85 18.27
C ARG A 22 5.29 -13.42 16.88
N THR A 23 4.04 -13.70 16.56
CA THR A 23 3.70 -14.30 15.27
C THR A 23 3.27 -13.21 14.30
N ASN A 24 3.82 -13.26 13.10
CA ASN A 24 3.43 -12.35 12.02
C ASN A 24 2.77 -13.14 10.91
N ILE A 25 1.64 -12.65 10.45
CA ILE A 25 0.92 -13.20 9.30
C ILE A 25 1.01 -12.16 8.21
N LYS A 26 1.71 -12.50 7.14
CA LYS A 26 1.98 -11.53 6.09
C LYS A 26 1.22 -11.90 4.82
N ARG A 27 0.61 -10.91 4.20
CA ARG A 27 -0.07 -11.10 2.94
C ARG A 27 0.38 -10.01 1.97
N GLU A 28 1.05 -10.43 0.91
CA GLU A 28 1.46 -9.49 -0.13
C GLU A 28 0.31 -9.27 -1.08
N LEU A 29 0.21 -8.04 -1.57
CA LEU A 29 -0.81 -7.71 -2.56
C LEU A 29 -0.35 -8.19 -3.94
N PRO A 30 -1.25 -8.21 -4.94
CA PRO A 30 -0.88 -8.73 -6.26
C PRO A 30 0.32 -8.02 -6.86
N PRO A 31 1.10 -8.72 -7.69
CA PRO A 31 2.32 -8.12 -8.28
C PRO A 31 2.09 -6.84 -9.05
N ARG A 32 0.89 -6.64 -9.60
CA ARG A 32 0.62 -5.41 -10.33
C ARG A 32 0.80 -4.17 -9.46
N LEU A 33 0.58 -4.31 -8.15
CA LEU A 33 0.78 -3.19 -7.23
C LEU A 33 2.26 -2.94 -6.98
N ALA A 34 3.06 -3.99 -6.85
CA ALA A 34 4.50 -3.83 -6.69
C ALA A 34 5.12 -3.17 -7.93
N LYS A 35 4.66 -3.60 -9.10
CA LYS A 35 5.14 -3.00 -10.34
C LYS A 35 4.72 -1.55 -10.45
N ALA A 36 3.52 -1.24 -9.97
CA ALA A 36 3.05 0.14 -9.97
C ALA A 36 3.90 1.01 -9.07
N ILE A 37 4.33 0.49 -7.93
CA ILE A 37 5.20 1.24 -7.03
C ILE A 37 6.50 1.60 -7.73
N ASP A 38 7.12 0.63 -8.41
CA ASP A 38 8.36 0.89 -9.15
C ASP A 38 8.15 1.97 -10.19
N ARG A 39 7.08 1.86 -10.96
CA ARG A 39 6.79 2.83 -12.02
C ARG A 39 6.52 4.22 -11.44
N ALA A 40 5.77 4.26 -10.33
CA ALA A 40 5.47 5.53 -9.69
C ALA A 40 6.73 6.20 -9.15
N ALA A 41 7.63 5.42 -8.59
CA ALA A 41 8.89 5.95 -8.06
C ALA A 41 9.72 6.57 -9.18
N MET A 42 9.81 5.88 -10.31
CA MET A 42 10.53 6.40 -11.46
C MET A 42 9.89 7.68 -11.97
N ARG A 43 8.58 7.68 -12.05
CA ARG A 43 7.83 8.83 -12.55
C ARG A 43 8.00 10.05 -11.67
N ALA A 44 8.10 9.82 -10.36
CA ALA A 44 8.24 10.90 -9.40
C ALA A 44 9.68 11.36 -9.23
N GLY A 45 10.61 10.75 -9.95
CA GLY A 45 12.03 11.07 -9.80
C GLY A 45 12.60 10.55 -8.50
N ARG A 46 11.99 9.52 -7.93
CA ARG A 46 12.41 8.96 -6.64
C ARG A 46 13.06 7.59 -6.82
N GLY A 47 13.77 7.42 -7.91
CA GLY A 47 14.38 6.14 -8.20
C GLY A 47 15.66 5.84 -7.44
N SER A 48 16.25 6.85 -6.77
CA SER A 48 17.44 6.60 -5.97
C SER A 48 17.05 5.88 -4.68
N SER A 49 17.99 5.12 -4.11
CA SER A 49 17.71 4.34 -2.92
C SER A 49 17.14 5.17 -1.79
N ASP A 50 17.79 6.30 -1.51
CA ASP A 50 17.38 7.12 -0.37
C ASP A 50 15.99 7.69 -0.56
N ALA A 51 15.72 8.24 -1.73
CA ALA A 51 14.43 8.84 -2.01
C ALA A 51 13.33 7.79 -2.01
N TYR A 52 13.61 6.64 -2.60
CA TYR A 52 12.65 5.55 -2.65
C TYR A 52 12.28 5.08 -1.24
N LEU A 53 13.29 4.87 -0.40
CA LEU A 53 13.05 4.36 0.95
C LEU A 53 12.34 5.37 1.83
N ALA A 54 12.53 6.65 1.57
CA ALA A 54 11.92 7.69 2.39
C ALA A 54 10.41 7.74 2.27
N ASP A 55 9.87 7.22 1.16
CA ASP A 55 8.44 7.30 0.91
C ASP A 55 7.65 6.07 1.35
N TRP A 56 8.33 5.08 1.92
CA TRP A 56 7.63 3.94 2.52
C TRP A 56 7.02 4.37 3.84
N ARG A 57 5.79 3.96 4.07
CA ARG A 57 5.11 4.25 5.33
C ARG A 57 4.26 3.08 5.76
N ARG A 58 3.92 3.06 7.01
CA ARG A 58 3.08 2.01 7.56
C ARG A 58 1.97 2.63 8.39
N GLU A 59 0.82 2.00 8.35
CA GLU A 59 -0.30 2.37 9.19
C GLU A 59 -0.63 1.17 10.06
N SER A 60 -0.63 1.38 11.37
CA SER A 60 -0.88 0.31 12.33
C SER A 60 -2.15 0.61 13.10
N GLU A 61 -2.92 -0.43 13.37
CA GLU A 61 -4.07 -0.28 14.22
C GLU A 61 -4.20 -1.52 15.09
N GLU A 62 -4.74 -1.34 16.29
CA GLU A 62 -4.99 -2.46 17.17
C GLU A 62 -6.31 -3.10 16.77
N VAL A 63 -6.31 -4.43 16.75
CA VAL A 63 -7.48 -5.17 16.33
C VAL A 63 -7.71 -6.35 17.27
N THR A 64 -8.92 -6.87 17.25
CA THR A 64 -9.26 -8.07 18.00
C THR A 64 -9.95 -9.03 17.05
N GLY A 65 -9.94 -10.31 17.40
CA GLY A 65 -10.61 -11.33 16.61
C GLY A 65 -9.64 -12.16 15.82
N ASP A 66 -10.10 -12.71 14.73
CA ASP A 66 -9.30 -13.60 13.88
C ASP A 66 -8.38 -12.77 13.00
N VAL A 67 -7.12 -12.67 13.40
CA VAL A 67 -6.17 -11.81 12.71
C VAL A 67 -5.92 -12.29 11.29
N GLU A 68 -5.89 -13.60 11.08
CA GLU A 68 -5.69 -14.13 9.75
C GLU A 68 -6.78 -13.66 8.80
N GLN A 69 -8.03 -13.72 9.26
CA GLN A 69 -9.14 -13.25 8.48
C GLN A 69 -9.07 -11.74 8.25
N LEU A 70 -8.69 -10.99 9.29
CA LEU A 70 -8.57 -9.54 9.16
C LEU A 70 -7.50 -9.14 8.14
N VAL A 71 -6.39 -9.87 8.12
CA VAL A 71 -5.34 -9.62 7.13
C VAL A 71 -5.88 -9.86 5.73
N ALA A 72 -6.58 -10.97 5.53
CA ALA A 72 -7.13 -11.29 4.21
C ALA A 72 -8.15 -10.23 3.77
N GLU A 73 -9.00 -9.81 4.69
CA GLU A 73 -10.01 -8.81 4.38
C GLU A 73 -9.40 -7.45 4.06
N ARG A 74 -8.39 -7.05 4.83
CA ARG A 74 -7.73 -5.78 4.57
C ARG A 74 -7.00 -5.81 3.24
N ALA A 75 -6.32 -6.91 2.93
CA ALA A 75 -5.63 -7.03 1.66
C ALA A 75 -6.62 -6.95 0.50
N ALA A 76 -7.76 -7.64 0.61
CA ALA A 76 -8.77 -7.59 -0.43
C ALA A 76 -9.35 -6.19 -0.58
N ALA A 77 -9.58 -5.50 0.52
CA ALA A 77 -10.12 -4.14 0.49
C ALA A 77 -9.15 -3.18 -0.18
N LEU A 78 -7.86 -3.30 0.14
CA LEU A 78 -6.86 -2.43 -0.47
C LEU A 78 -6.72 -2.70 -1.96
N GLU A 79 -6.73 -3.98 -2.32
CA GLU A 79 -6.65 -4.34 -3.73
C GLU A 79 -7.85 -3.78 -4.50
N SER A 80 -9.03 -3.85 -3.91
CA SER A 80 -10.25 -3.36 -4.55
C SER A 80 -10.25 -1.86 -4.78
N ARG A 81 -9.52 -1.13 -3.97
CA ARG A 81 -9.43 0.32 -4.12
C ARG A 81 -8.57 0.74 -5.30
N PHE A 82 -7.81 -0.21 -5.85
CA PHE A 82 -6.87 0.09 -6.93
C PHE A 82 -7.14 -0.79 -8.15
N PRO A 83 -8.30 -0.61 -8.80
CA PRO A 83 -8.51 -1.30 -10.08
C PRO A 83 -7.47 -0.76 -11.06
N GLU A 84 -7.25 -1.52 -12.12
CA GLU A 84 -6.15 -1.25 -13.03
C GLU A 84 -6.13 0.19 -13.54
N GLU A 85 -7.28 0.69 -13.92
CA GLU A 85 -7.36 2.04 -14.47
C GLU A 85 -6.99 3.11 -13.45
N PHE A 86 -7.49 2.95 -12.23
CA PHE A 86 -7.17 3.90 -11.19
C PHE A 86 -5.70 3.81 -10.80
N LEU A 87 -5.17 2.58 -10.77
CA LEU A 87 -3.76 2.38 -10.46
C LEU A 87 -2.86 3.09 -11.46
N GLU A 88 -3.21 3.02 -12.76
CA GLU A 88 -2.45 3.74 -13.77
C GLU A 88 -2.47 5.24 -13.51
N THR A 89 -3.63 5.76 -13.12
CA THR A 89 -3.75 7.18 -12.81
C THR A 89 -2.85 7.56 -11.63
N VAL A 90 -2.84 6.71 -10.60
CA VAL A 90 -2.00 6.97 -9.43
C VAL A 90 -0.52 6.90 -9.78
N VAL A 91 -0.13 5.95 -10.64
CA VAL A 91 1.24 5.85 -11.11
C VAL A 91 1.67 7.13 -11.81
N LYS A 92 0.81 7.66 -12.68
CA LYS A 92 1.11 8.89 -13.41
C LYS A 92 1.24 10.08 -12.48
N ALA A 93 0.60 10.02 -11.32
CA ALA A 93 0.70 11.06 -10.31
C ALA A 93 1.85 10.82 -9.32
N GLY A 94 2.74 9.86 -9.63
CA GLY A 94 3.87 9.57 -8.78
C GLY A 94 3.54 8.84 -7.51
N GLY A 95 2.38 8.19 -7.46
CA GLY A 95 1.96 7.41 -6.31
C GLY A 95 1.14 8.18 -5.30
N LEU A 96 0.73 9.41 -5.60
CA LEU A 96 -0.04 10.24 -4.68
C LEU A 96 -1.47 10.39 -5.16
N ILE A 97 -2.40 9.90 -4.37
CA ILE A 97 -3.81 9.99 -4.73
C ILE A 97 -4.29 11.44 -4.77
N GLU A 98 -3.78 12.28 -3.90
CA GLU A 98 -4.13 13.69 -3.90
C GLU A 98 -3.93 14.35 -5.24
N LYS A 99 -2.90 13.94 -5.95
CA LYS A 99 -2.60 14.54 -7.25
C LYS A 99 -3.44 13.98 -8.37
N THR A 100 -4.07 12.82 -8.14
CA THR A 100 -4.96 12.26 -9.14
C THR A 100 -6.33 12.93 -9.09
N ARG A 101 -6.70 13.48 -7.95
CA ARG A 101 -7.93 14.24 -7.85
C ARG A 101 -7.64 15.58 -8.41
N SER A 102 -7.90 15.74 -9.61
CA SER A 102 -7.72 17.02 -10.20
C SER A 102 -8.50 18.04 -9.44
N PRO A 103 -7.91 19.07 -9.08
CA PRO A 103 -8.67 20.12 -8.45
C PRO A 103 -9.50 20.75 -9.49
N GLN A 104 -10.09 20.48 -10.06
CA GLN A 104 -10.74 21.04 -10.92
C GLN A 104 -11.55 21.75 -10.72
N LYS A 105 -11.29 22.00 -10.31
CA LYS A 105 -11.64 22.47 -10.11
C LYS A 105 -11.79 22.89 -10.24
#